data_3703fc254e1b75dca1d595caa733f52d
#
_entry.id   3703fc254e1b75dca1d595caa733f52d
#
_cell.length_a   1.000
_cell.length_b   1.000
_cell.length_c   1.000
_cell.angle_alpha   90.00
_cell.angle_beta   90.00
_cell.angle_gamma   90.00
#
_symmetry.space_group_name_H-M   'P 1'
#
loop_
_entity.id
_entity.type
_entity.pdbx_description
1 polymer ?
#
loop_
_entity_poly.entity_id
_entity_poly.type
_entity_poly.pdbx_seq_one_letter_code
_entity_poly.pdbx_strand_id
1 'polypeptide(L)'
;MNSCKEKARAKINLTLDITGTANGYHELDSLVTSLDLYDLVCVTKRKDGAIRLFSKGEGSEAIPESENNAYKAAVLFREEFSCGGAEIKIFKNIPMGAGLGGSSADAAGVLRAMKRLFLSGDDKKDEEHVLNIADKTGSDTRAMYLGGFCRMRGRGTRAERIYAGGFCEGDENAAYAGKRAYFLLICPEEGVSSGECFRLYDERGITYPAATERAIACFKAGDSGGLGAAIKNDLTEAACELAPCVKRAIEEAASFSPLGYGMTGSGSAAFALFDSREMLDWAKSRYKGRFRTIAAESEYPLKKPWLFAPVQKGQ
;
A
#
# COMPACT_ATOMS: atom_id res chain seq x y z
N MET A 1 20.03 18.79 5.88
CA MET A 1 19.97 17.69 4.90
C MET A 1 19.44 18.25 3.58
N ASN A 2 20.09 17.96 2.43
CA ASN A 2 19.67 18.47 1.13
C ASN A 2 18.91 17.44 0.29
N SER A 3 19.00 16.16 0.63
CA SER A 3 18.29 15.07 -0.04
C SER A 3 17.82 14.02 0.95
N CYS A 4 16.75 13.31 0.61
CA CYS A 4 16.18 12.23 1.37
C CYS A 4 15.82 11.07 0.44
N LYS A 5 15.97 9.83 0.91
CA LYS A 5 15.53 8.61 0.22
C LYS A 5 14.49 7.91 1.07
N GLU A 6 13.39 7.50 0.43
CA GLU A 6 12.28 6.79 1.05
C GLU A 6 11.94 5.52 0.27
N LYS A 7 11.59 4.48 1.01
CA LYS A 7 10.96 3.28 0.47
C LYS A 7 9.45 3.50 0.37
N ALA A 8 8.96 3.70 -0.84
CA ALA A 8 7.54 3.82 -1.14
C ALA A 8 6.94 2.40 -1.24
N ARG A 9 6.41 1.88 -0.15
CA ARG A 9 6.02 0.47 0.00
C ARG A 9 4.72 0.15 -0.69
N ALA A 10 4.66 -1.00 -1.36
CA ALA A 10 3.42 -1.57 -1.87
C ALA A 10 2.44 -1.93 -0.74
N LYS A 11 1.17 -2.13 -1.08
CA LYS A 11 0.15 -2.65 -0.18
C LYS A 11 -0.59 -3.84 -0.80
N ILE A 12 -1.24 -4.62 0.05
CA ILE A 12 -2.34 -5.51 -0.36
C ILE A 12 -3.56 -5.25 0.51
N ASN A 13 -4.75 -5.48 -0.06
CA ASN A 13 -5.99 -5.55 0.68
C ASN A 13 -6.20 -7.02 1.12
N LEU A 14 -6.15 -7.27 2.41
CA LEU A 14 -6.55 -8.58 2.97
C LEU A 14 -8.05 -8.75 2.90
N THR A 15 -8.78 -7.66 3.14
CA THR A 15 -10.22 -7.58 2.90
C THR A 15 -10.54 -6.31 2.12
N LEU A 16 -11.61 -6.35 1.34
CA LEU A 16 -12.22 -5.19 0.72
C LEU A 16 -13.72 -5.41 0.67
N ASP A 17 -14.43 -4.78 1.60
CA ASP A 17 -15.89 -4.76 1.65
C ASP A 17 -16.38 -3.45 1.04
N ILE A 18 -17.39 -3.51 0.15
CA ILE A 18 -18.12 -2.34 -0.35
C ILE A 18 -19.32 -2.14 0.54
N THR A 19 -19.33 -1.05 1.30
CA THR A 19 -20.34 -0.80 2.35
C THR A 19 -21.49 0.11 1.92
N GLY A 20 -21.37 0.70 0.74
CA GLY A 20 -22.37 1.59 0.18
C GLY A 20 -21.80 2.55 -0.85
N THR A 21 -22.58 3.57 -1.17
CA THR A 21 -22.19 4.66 -2.06
C THR A 21 -22.53 6.01 -1.44
N ALA A 22 -21.62 6.99 -1.56
CA ALA A 22 -21.84 8.37 -1.15
C ALA A 22 -21.23 9.34 -2.17
N ASN A 23 -22.00 10.37 -2.54
CA ASN A 23 -21.56 11.40 -3.51
C ASN A 23 -21.05 10.82 -4.85
N GLY A 24 -21.66 9.73 -5.34
CA GLY A 24 -21.29 9.07 -6.59
C GLY A 24 -20.02 8.20 -6.51
N TYR A 25 -19.52 7.90 -5.31
CA TYR A 25 -18.36 7.04 -5.07
C TYR A 25 -18.70 5.92 -4.10
N HIS A 26 -18.06 4.76 -4.27
CA HIS A 26 -18.19 3.64 -3.34
C HIS A 26 -17.53 3.97 -1.99
N GLU A 27 -18.20 3.59 -0.94
CA GLU A 27 -17.62 3.54 0.40
C GLU A 27 -17.11 2.14 0.69
N LEU A 28 -15.88 2.08 1.20
CA LEU A 28 -15.16 0.84 1.45
C LEU A 28 -14.92 0.67 2.96
N ASP A 29 -14.80 -0.58 3.38
CA ASP A 29 -14.13 -0.98 4.61
C ASP A 29 -13.11 -2.07 4.27
N SER A 30 -11.85 -1.86 4.60
CA SER A 30 -10.75 -2.71 4.13
C SER A 30 -9.63 -2.80 5.15
N LEU A 31 -9.15 -4.01 5.41
CA LEU A 31 -7.89 -4.23 6.11
C LEU A 31 -6.77 -4.33 5.08
N VAL A 32 -5.83 -3.39 5.12
CA VAL A 32 -4.66 -3.36 4.23
C VAL A 32 -3.38 -3.57 5.03
N THR A 33 -2.35 -4.09 4.38
CA THR A 33 -0.99 -4.14 4.94
C THR A 33 0.05 -3.69 3.95
N SER A 34 1.06 -2.96 4.47
CA SER A 34 2.25 -2.60 3.70
C SER A 34 3.18 -3.80 3.55
N LEU A 35 3.87 -3.87 2.42
CA LEU A 35 4.82 -4.93 2.08
C LEU A 35 6.26 -4.41 2.06
N ASP A 36 7.23 -5.31 2.15
CA ASP A 36 8.64 -5.02 1.93
C ASP A 36 9.00 -4.79 0.45
N LEU A 37 8.07 -5.03 -0.48
CA LEU A 37 8.15 -4.59 -1.87
C LEU A 37 7.96 -3.07 -1.95
N TYR A 38 8.85 -2.35 -2.64
CA TYR A 38 8.82 -0.89 -2.67
C TYR A 38 9.41 -0.29 -3.95
N ASP A 39 8.96 0.90 -4.28
CA ASP A 39 9.64 1.82 -5.18
C ASP A 39 10.61 2.71 -4.38
N LEU A 40 11.72 3.10 -4.97
CA LEU A 40 12.66 4.00 -4.31
C LEU A 40 12.39 5.44 -4.73
N VAL A 41 11.99 6.27 -3.77
CA VAL A 41 11.76 7.71 -3.94
C VAL A 41 12.97 8.48 -3.42
N CYS A 42 13.58 9.31 -4.26
CA CYS A 42 14.67 10.21 -3.90
C CYS A 42 14.20 11.65 -4.10
N VAL A 43 14.24 12.47 -3.04
CA VAL A 43 13.85 13.88 -3.08
C VAL A 43 15.06 14.75 -2.75
N THR A 44 15.33 15.75 -3.58
CA THR A 44 16.44 16.71 -3.40
C THR A 44 15.87 18.12 -3.41
N LYS A 45 16.26 18.97 -2.43
CA LYS A 45 15.86 20.38 -2.38
C LYS A 45 16.36 21.14 -3.59
N ARG A 46 15.51 22.03 -4.13
CA ARG A 46 15.86 22.96 -5.22
C ARG A 46 15.80 24.39 -4.75
N LYS A 47 16.70 25.22 -5.27
CA LYS A 47 16.76 26.67 -4.94
C LYS A 47 15.79 27.51 -5.75
N ASP A 48 15.35 27.00 -6.93
CA ASP A 48 14.48 27.74 -7.86
C ASP A 48 12.99 27.60 -7.57
N GLY A 49 12.60 26.96 -6.45
CA GLY A 49 11.20 26.78 -6.05
C GLY A 49 10.40 25.80 -6.92
N ALA A 50 10.97 25.27 -8.00
CA ALA A 50 10.28 24.37 -8.91
C ALA A 50 10.14 22.95 -8.33
N ILE A 51 9.01 22.29 -8.64
CA ILE A 51 8.87 20.84 -8.49
C ILE A 51 9.17 20.20 -9.83
N ARG A 52 10.05 19.20 -9.83
CA ARG A 52 10.37 18.36 -11.01
C ARG A 52 10.32 16.90 -10.62
N LEU A 53 9.76 16.08 -11.50
CA LEU A 53 9.63 14.64 -11.28
C LEU A 53 10.24 13.87 -12.46
N PHE A 54 11.01 12.85 -12.12
CA PHE A 54 11.56 11.88 -13.06
C PHE A 54 11.20 10.48 -12.56
N SER A 55 10.58 9.68 -13.39
CA SER A 55 10.26 8.29 -13.09
C SER A 55 11.03 7.37 -14.04
N LYS A 56 11.58 6.29 -13.50
CA LYS A 56 12.30 5.27 -14.26
C LYS A 56 11.81 3.90 -13.89
N GLY A 57 11.47 3.09 -14.88
CA GLY A 57 10.99 1.72 -14.75
C GLY A 57 9.84 1.47 -15.70
N GLU A 58 9.46 0.22 -15.85
CA GLU A 58 8.51 -0.24 -16.85
C GLU A 58 7.19 0.56 -16.85
N GLY A 59 6.84 1.14 -17.98
CA GLY A 59 5.60 1.89 -18.20
C GLY A 59 5.50 3.26 -17.51
N SER A 60 6.45 3.62 -16.65
CA SER A 60 6.34 4.84 -15.81
C SER A 60 6.72 6.14 -16.55
N GLU A 61 7.44 6.04 -17.66
CA GLU A 61 7.95 7.19 -18.43
C GLU A 61 6.86 7.86 -19.28
N ALA A 62 5.75 7.16 -19.50
CA ALA A 62 4.62 7.64 -20.31
C ALA A 62 3.58 8.47 -19.52
N ILE A 63 3.70 8.54 -18.17
CA ILE A 63 2.73 9.26 -17.35
C ILE A 63 3.12 10.75 -17.27
N PRO A 64 2.27 11.68 -17.74
CA PRO A 64 2.52 13.11 -17.62
C PRO A 64 2.71 13.51 -16.14
N GLU A 65 3.61 14.45 -15.86
CA GLU A 65 3.86 14.94 -14.48
C GLU A 65 2.55 15.39 -13.78
N SER A 66 1.66 16.08 -14.49
CA SER A 66 0.40 16.60 -13.95
C SER A 66 -0.58 15.50 -13.50
N GLU A 67 -0.46 14.28 -14.05
CA GLU A 67 -1.30 13.14 -13.71
C GLU A 67 -0.64 12.24 -12.63
N ASN A 68 0.61 12.51 -12.30
CA ASN A 68 1.36 11.72 -11.35
C ASN A 68 1.05 12.13 -9.90
N ASN A 69 0.55 11.20 -9.09
CA ASN A 69 0.20 11.46 -7.69
C ASN A 69 1.40 11.93 -6.84
N ALA A 70 2.61 11.48 -7.15
CA ALA A 70 3.82 11.91 -6.45
C ALA A 70 4.13 13.39 -6.75
N TYR A 71 3.95 13.85 -7.99
CA TYR A 71 4.07 15.25 -8.36
C TYR A 71 3.00 16.10 -7.65
N LYS A 72 1.74 15.66 -7.72
CA LYS A 72 0.62 16.33 -7.04
C LYS A 72 0.86 16.46 -5.54
N ALA A 73 1.33 15.40 -4.88
CA ALA A 73 1.69 15.41 -3.46
C ALA A 73 2.74 16.47 -3.13
N ALA A 74 3.80 16.57 -3.95
CA ALA A 74 4.87 17.54 -3.75
C ALA A 74 4.39 18.99 -3.95
N VAL A 75 3.55 19.24 -4.95
CA VAL A 75 2.98 20.57 -5.21
C VAL A 75 2.11 21.00 -4.02
N LEU A 76 1.19 20.15 -3.59
CA LEU A 76 0.32 20.42 -2.43
C LEU A 76 1.11 20.63 -1.15
N PHE A 77 2.17 19.83 -0.92
CA PHE A 77 3.05 19.99 0.23
C PHE A 77 3.79 21.34 0.20
N ARG A 78 4.36 21.70 -0.94
CA ARG A 78 5.05 23.00 -1.11
C ARG A 78 4.12 24.17 -0.83
N GLU A 79 2.88 24.11 -1.32
CA GLU A 79 1.87 25.15 -1.11
C GLU A 79 1.46 25.27 0.35
N GLU A 80 1.14 24.15 1.00
CA GLU A 80 0.69 24.08 2.39
C GLU A 80 1.74 24.62 3.36
N PHE A 81 3.00 24.23 3.17
CA PHE A 81 4.09 24.60 4.09
C PHE A 81 4.93 25.78 3.60
N SER A 82 4.56 26.40 2.48
CA SER A 82 5.32 27.53 1.87
C SER A 82 6.81 27.26 1.78
N CYS A 83 7.19 26.01 1.45
CA CYS A 83 8.59 25.57 1.43
C CYS A 83 9.22 25.68 0.03
N GLY A 84 10.52 25.40 -0.06
CA GLY A 84 11.28 25.43 -1.31
C GLY A 84 10.88 24.32 -2.29
N GLY A 85 11.43 24.40 -3.53
CA GLY A 85 11.20 23.39 -4.55
C GLY A 85 11.92 22.06 -4.29
N ALA A 86 11.54 21.06 -5.07
CA ALA A 86 12.10 19.71 -4.98
C ALA A 86 12.30 19.06 -6.36
N GLU A 87 13.39 18.32 -6.52
CA GLU A 87 13.57 17.34 -7.57
C GLU A 87 13.28 15.95 -7.01
N ILE A 88 12.37 15.24 -7.66
CA ILE A 88 11.88 13.91 -7.27
C ILE A 88 12.33 12.92 -8.32
N LYS A 89 13.01 11.85 -7.90
CA LYS A 89 13.35 10.70 -8.74
C LYS A 89 12.73 9.46 -8.16
N ILE A 90 11.96 8.73 -8.97
CA ILE A 90 11.28 7.49 -8.59
C ILE A 90 11.85 6.35 -9.41
N PHE A 91 12.32 5.30 -8.73
CA PHE A 91 12.74 4.05 -9.35
C PHE A 91 11.67 3.00 -9.07
N LYS A 92 10.89 2.66 -10.13
CA LYS A 92 9.75 1.77 -10.05
C LYS A 92 10.18 0.30 -9.98
N ASN A 93 9.60 -0.42 -9.03
CA ASN A 93 9.76 -1.86 -8.85
C ASN A 93 8.42 -2.55 -8.54
N ILE A 94 7.43 -1.77 -8.05
CA ILE A 94 6.06 -2.25 -7.82
C ILE A 94 5.40 -2.43 -9.19
N PRO A 95 4.85 -3.63 -9.52
CA PRO A 95 4.12 -3.86 -10.75
C PRO A 95 2.99 -2.85 -10.95
N MET A 96 2.94 -2.23 -12.13
CA MET A 96 1.92 -1.24 -12.47
C MET A 96 0.58 -1.93 -12.79
N GLY A 97 -0.54 -1.27 -12.46
CA GLY A 97 -1.87 -1.80 -12.77
C GLY A 97 -2.28 -3.07 -12.02
N ALA A 98 -1.47 -3.52 -11.07
CA ALA A 98 -1.65 -4.80 -10.36
C ALA A 98 -2.47 -4.70 -9.05
N GLY A 99 -3.06 -3.56 -8.72
CA GLY A 99 -3.80 -3.39 -7.46
C GLY A 99 -2.90 -3.25 -6.21
N LEU A 100 -1.58 -3.11 -6.38
CA LEU A 100 -0.57 -3.01 -5.31
C LEU A 100 -0.34 -1.58 -4.80
N GLY A 101 -1.07 -0.59 -5.31
CA GLY A 101 -1.06 0.78 -4.82
C GLY A 101 0.18 1.61 -5.18
N GLY A 102 0.94 1.26 -6.24
CA GLY A 102 2.23 1.88 -6.57
C GLY A 102 2.20 3.40 -6.67
N SER A 103 1.18 3.99 -7.32
CA SER A 103 1.05 5.45 -7.46
C SER A 103 0.83 6.15 -6.10
N SER A 104 -0.01 5.57 -5.24
CA SER A 104 -0.24 6.07 -3.86
C SER A 104 0.98 5.86 -2.97
N ALA A 105 1.76 4.77 -3.18
CA ALA A 105 3.02 4.53 -2.50
C ALA A 105 4.03 5.64 -2.80
N ASP A 106 4.18 5.98 -4.07
CA ASP A 106 5.09 7.04 -4.51
C ASP A 106 4.74 8.38 -3.87
N ALA A 107 3.45 8.74 -3.90
CA ALA A 107 2.96 9.96 -3.25
C ALA A 107 3.25 9.96 -1.73
N ALA A 108 2.97 8.86 -1.04
CA ALA A 108 3.29 8.70 0.38
C ALA A 108 4.79 8.79 0.66
N GLY A 109 5.63 8.21 -0.20
CA GLY A 109 7.08 8.31 -0.14
C GLY A 109 7.57 9.76 -0.30
N VAL A 110 7.01 10.49 -1.25
CA VAL A 110 7.31 11.92 -1.44
C VAL A 110 6.93 12.73 -0.22
N LEU A 111 5.72 12.53 0.32
CA LEU A 111 5.26 13.25 1.53
C LEU A 111 6.20 13.01 2.72
N ARG A 112 6.60 11.76 2.98
CA ARG A 112 7.57 11.44 4.04
C ARG A 112 8.92 12.09 3.81
N ALA A 113 9.43 12.05 2.57
CA ALA A 113 10.72 12.64 2.23
C ALA A 113 10.69 14.18 2.37
N MET A 114 9.64 14.83 1.88
CA MET A 114 9.48 16.28 1.99
C MET A 114 9.32 16.73 3.44
N LYS A 115 8.50 16.00 4.24
CA LYS A 115 8.40 16.28 5.68
C LYS A 115 9.78 16.27 6.34
N ARG A 116 10.61 15.25 6.10
CA ARG A 116 11.97 15.16 6.66
C ARG A 116 12.90 16.25 6.17
N LEU A 117 12.72 16.73 4.94
CA LEU A 117 13.59 17.74 4.35
C LEU A 117 13.22 19.16 4.80
N PHE A 118 11.94 19.47 4.87
CA PHE A 118 11.49 20.85 4.99
C PHE A 118 10.92 21.21 6.35
N LEU A 119 10.42 20.22 7.12
CA LEU A 119 9.89 20.48 8.45
C LEU A 119 10.90 20.08 9.53
N SER A 120 10.89 20.80 10.64
CA SER A 120 11.75 20.54 11.79
C SER A 120 10.89 20.02 12.95
N GLY A 121 11.06 18.72 13.28
CA GLY A 121 10.38 18.14 14.43
C GLY A 121 9.18 17.26 14.08
N ASP A 122 8.54 16.75 15.13
CA ASP A 122 7.33 15.91 15.10
C ASP A 122 6.12 16.70 15.61
N ASP A 123 5.83 17.84 15.00
CA ASP A 123 4.63 18.59 15.36
C ASP A 123 3.39 17.81 14.87
N LYS A 124 2.43 17.59 15.78
CA LYS A 124 1.17 16.90 15.47
C LYS A 124 0.33 17.66 14.45
N LYS A 125 0.43 18.99 14.41
CA LYS A 125 -0.26 19.81 13.41
C LYS A 125 0.33 19.56 12.03
N ASP A 126 1.65 19.54 11.90
CA ASP A 126 2.32 19.24 10.65
C ASP A 126 1.92 17.86 10.14
N GLU A 127 1.82 16.85 11.04
CA GLU A 127 1.37 15.51 10.68
C GLU A 127 -0.06 15.52 10.13
N GLU A 128 -0.99 16.23 10.77
CA GLU A 128 -2.37 16.34 10.31
C GLU A 128 -2.46 17.03 8.94
N HIS A 129 -1.69 18.09 8.71
CA HIS A 129 -1.62 18.76 7.40
C HIS A 129 -1.09 17.81 6.33
N VAL A 130 -0.05 17.04 6.61
CA VAL A 130 0.49 16.03 5.67
C VAL A 130 -0.55 14.94 5.36
N LEU A 131 -1.28 14.47 6.36
CA LEU A 131 -2.35 13.48 6.17
C LEU A 131 -3.50 14.04 5.31
N ASN A 132 -3.85 15.32 5.49
CA ASN A 132 -4.85 15.99 4.65
C ASN A 132 -4.38 16.14 3.18
N ILE A 133 -3.09 16.32 2.95
CA ILE A 133 -2.52 16.28 1.59
C ILE A 133 -2.61 14.87 1.03
N ALA A 134 -2.29 13.85 1.81
CA ALA A 134 -2.40 12.45 1.39
C ALA A 134 -3.81 12.12 0.89
N ASP A 135 -4.86 12.57 1.60
CA ASP A 135 -6.27 12.37 1.23
C ASP A 135 -6.65 13.02 -0.12
N LYS A 136 -6.01 14.13 -0.44
CA LYS A 136 -6.24 14.85 -1.72
C LYS A 136 -5.46 14.25 -2.89
N THR A 137 -4.51 13.36 -2.61
CA THR A 137 -3.57 12.85 -3.61
C THR A 137 -4.03 11.53 -4.21
N GLY A 138 -4.53 10.61 -3.40
CA GLY A 138 -5.02 9.31 -3.86
C GLY A 138 -5.66 8.52 -2.73
N SER A 139 -6.61 7.66 -3.05
CA SER A 139 -7.43 6.91 -2.08
C SER A 139 -6.60 6.11 -1.06
N ASP A 140 -5.52 5.48 -1.51
CA ASP A 140 -4.68 4.63 -0.63
C ASP A 140 -3.53 5.41 0.03
N THR A 141 -3.31 6.69 -0.35
CA THR A 141 -2.11 7.43 0.02
C THR A 141 -1.98 7.61 1.54
N ARG A 142 -3.09 7.88 2.25
CA ARG A 142 -3.08 8.00 3.73
C ARG A 142 -2.64 6.69 4.38
N ALA A 143 -3.22 5.56 4.00
CA ALA A 143 -2.87 4.26 4.58
C ALA A 143 -1.40 3.90 4.29
N MET A 144 -0.93 4.18 3.08
CA MET A 144 0.46 3.93 2.69
C MET A 144 1.45 4.91 3.33
N TYR A 145 1.02 6.13 3.67
CA TYR A 145 1.80 7.07 4.48
C TYR A 145 1.93 6.58 5.93
N LEU A 146 0.85 6.10 6.51
CA LEU A 146 0.84 5.51 7.85
C LEU A 146 1.68 4.24 7.91
N GLY A 147 1.52 3.35 6.94
CA GLY A 147 2.24 2.06 6.84
C GLY A 147 1.80 1.04 7.89
N GLY A 148 2.26 -0.20 7.71
CA GLY A 148 1.86 -1.34 8.55
C GLY A 148 0.46 -1.86 8.19
N PHE A 149 -0.24 -2.42 9.18
CA PHE A 149 -1.63 -2.81 9.03
C PHE A 149 -2.53 -1.60 9.29
N CYS A 150 -3.41 -1.30 8.35
CA CYS A 150 -4.35 -0.19 8.44
C CYS A 150 -5.77 -0.65 8.11
N ARG A 151 -6.77 -0.13 8.84
CA ARG A 151 -8.16 -0.14 8.40
C ARG A 151 -8.41 1.10 7.56
N MET A 152 -8.89 0.90 6.35
CA MET A 152 -9.29 1.98 5.43
C MET A 152 -10.81 2.01 5.34
N ARG A 153 -11.41 3.20 5.44
CA ARG A 153 -12.85 3.42 5.35
C ARG A 153 -13.21 4.58 4.42
N GLY A 154 -14.47 4.62 4.02
CA GLY A 154 -14.98 5.60 3.09
C GLY A 154 -14.33 5.40 1.71
N ARG A 155 -13.89 6.47 1.09
CA ARG A 155 -13.17 6.41 -0.21
C ARG A 155 -11.69 6.02 -0.07
N GLY A 156 -11.27 5.45 1.08
CA GLY A 156 -9.87 5.24 1.44
C GLY A 156 -9.23 6.41 2.20
N THR A 157 -9.93 7.53 2.31
CA THR A 157 -9.44 8.76 2.96
C THR A 157 -9.49 8.72 4.49
N ARG A 158 -10.14 7.74 5.08
CA ARG A 158 -10.10 7.48 6.52
C ARG A 158 -9.30 6.22 6.78
N ALA A 159 -8.04 6.37 7.16
CA ALA A 159 -7.19 5.24 7.50
C ALA A 159 -6.64 5.39 8.92
N GLU A 160 -6.65 4.29 9.65
CA GLU A 160 -6.10 4.16 11.00
C GLU A 160 -5.23 2.91 11.11
N ARG A 161 -4.13 2.99 11.85
CA ARG A 161 -3.28 1.82 12.11
C ARG A 161 -3.98 0.83 13.02
N ILE A 162 -3.79 -0.45 12.74
CA ILE A 162 -4.23 -1.56 13.57
C ILE A 162 -3.00 -2.25 14.15
N TYR A 163 -3.03 -2.48 15.45
CA TYR A 163 -1.94 -3.11 16.20
C TYR A 163 -2.37 -4.48 16.70
N ALA A 164 -1.46 -5.46 16.61
CA ALA A 164 -1.68 -6.79 17.18
C ALA A 164 -1.40 -6.81 18.70
N GLY A 165 -1.92 -7.80 19.42
CA GLY A 165 -1.55 -8.04 20.81
C GLY A 165 -2.01 -6.96 21.81
N GLY A 166 -3.04 -6.16 21.48
CA GLY A 166 -3.56 -5.13 22.38
C GLY A 166 -2.71 -3.86 22.48
N PHE A 167 -1.68 -3.73 21.66
CA PHE A 167 -0.86 -2.51 21.58
C PHE A 167 -1.63 -1.36 20.92
N CYS A 168 -1.24 -0.13 21.23
CA CYS A 168 -1.82 1.09 20.65
C CYS A 168 -0.74 2.01 20.10
N GLU A 169 -1.15 3.11 19.48
CA GLU A 169 -0.23 4.11 18.95
C GLU A 169 0.62 4.71 20.07
N GLY A 170 1.94 4.71 19.87
CA GLY A 170 2.91 5.16 20.86
C GLY A 170 3.57 4.07 21.70
N ASP A 171 3.04 2.85 21.70
CA ASP A 171 3.68 1.69 22.31
C ASP A 171 4.98 1.34 21.60
N GLU A 172 6.10 1.37 22.34
CA GLU A 172 7.41 1.06 21.77
C GLU A 172 7.53 -0.39 21.28
N ASN A 173 6.74 -1.30 21.83
CA ASN A 173 6.72 -2.72 21.48
C ASN A 173 5.68 -3.08 20.42
N ALA A 174 4.79 -2.17 20.06
CA ALA A 174 3.72 -2.41 19.07
C ALA A 174 4.25 -2.91 17.70
N ALA A 175 5.43 -2.44 17.31
CA ALA A 175 6.10 -2.87 16.08
C ALA A 175 6.64 -4.31 16.11
N TYR A 176 6.74 -4.94 17.28
CA TYR A 176 7.29 -6.28 17.46
C TYR A 176 6.26 -7.33 17.88
N ALA A 177 5.05 -6.91 18.23
CA ALA A 177 4.03 -7.78 18.81
C ALA A 177 3.34 -8.68 17.80
N GLY A 178 3.33 -8.31 16.50
CA GLY A 178 2.69 -9.10 15.46
C GLY A 178 3.67 -10.06 14.78
N LYS A 179 3.26 -11.31 14.56
CA LYS A 179 3.96 -12.19 13.63
C LYS A 179 3.96 -11.54 12.25
N ARG A 180 5.09 -11.61 11.53
CA ARG A 180 5.12 -11.24 10.11
C ARG A 180 4.19 -12.13 9.32
N ALA A 181 3.48 -11.54 8.39
CA ALA A 181 2.70 -12.27 7.41
C ALA A 181 3.52 -12.36 6.12
N TYR A 182 3.53 -13.52 5.50
CA TYR A 182 4.34 -13.86 4.33
C TYR A 182 3.44 -14.07 3.13
N PHE A 183 3.77 -13.43 2.00
CA PHE A 183 2.91 -13.40 0.84
C PHE A 183 3.65 -13.83 -0.42
N LEU A 184 3.09 -14.78 -1.17
CA LEU A 184 3.43 -15.00 -2.56
C LEU A 184 2.48 -14.16 -3.41
N LEU A 185 2.98 -13.11 -4.05
CA LEU A 185 2.23 -12.34 -5.02
C LEU A 185 2.35 -13.00 -6.38
N ILE A 186 1.24 -13.11 -7.11
CA ILE A 186 1.16 -13.60 -8.49
C ILE A 186 0.59 -12.44 -9.31
N CYS A 187 1.41 -11.90 -10.22
CA CYS A 187 1.15 -10.66 -10.92
C CYS A 187 0.99 -10.93 -12.43
N PRO A 188 -0.24 -11.01 -12.95
CA PRO A 188 -0.47 -10.94 -14.38
C PRO A 188 0.06 -9.62 -14.98
N GLU A 189 0.47 -9.64 -16.26
CA GLU A 189 0.91 -8.44 -16.97
C GLU A 189 -0.27 -7.52 -17.32
N GLU A 190 -1.43 -8.11 -17.58
CA GLU A 190 -2.68 -7.39 -17.85
C GLU A 190 -3.23 -6.77 -16.57
N GLY A 191 -3.44 -5.45 -16.60
CA GLY A 191 -4.06 -4.71 -15.50
C GLY A 191 -5.58 -4.68 -15.61
N VAL A 192 -6.27 -4.36 -14.51
CA VAL A 192 -7.71 -4.15 -14.48
C VAL A 192 -7.99 -2.68 -14.20
N SER A 193 -8.85 -2.05 -15.02
CA SER A 193 -9.33 -0.70 -14.77
C SER A 193 -10.21 -0.67 -13.52
N SER A 194 -9.81 0.09 -12.50
CA SER A 194 -10.60 0.21 -11.27
C SER A 194 -12.01 0.75 -11.55
N GLY A 195 -12.13 1.74 -12.43
CA GLY A 195 -13.44 2.32 -12.79
C GLY A 195 -14.38 1.30 -13.44
N GLU A 196 -13.87 0.49 -14.37
CA GLU A 196 -14.67 -0.56 -15.03
C GLU A 196 -15.02 -1.69 -14.03
N CYS A 197 -14.11 -2.03 -13.13
CA CYS A 197 -14.34 -3.05 -12.12
C CYS A 197 -15.48 -2.64 -11.16
N PHE A 198 -15.47 -1.40 -10.66
CA PHE A 198 -16.56 -0.89 -9.83
C PHE A 198 -17.88 -0.78 -10.62
N ARG A 199 -17.86 -0.32 -11.86
CA ARG A 199 -19.07 -0.26 -12.71
C ARG A 199 -19.68 -1.65 -12.90
N LEU A 200 -18.87 -2.66 -13.19
CA LEU A 200 -19.35 -4.03 -13.37
C LEU A 200 -19.85 -4.63 -12.04
N TYR A 201 -19.22 -4.31 -10.91
CA TYR A 201 -19.73 -4.67 -9.58
C TYR A 201 -21.15 -4.13 -9.35
N ASP A 202 -21.41 -2.86 -9.70
CA ASP A 202 -22.74 -2.25 -9.59
C ASP A 202 -23.77 -2.93 -10.48
N GLU A 203 -23.40 -3.24 -11.71
CA GLU A 203 -24.27 -3.91 -12.68
C GLU A 203 -24.68 -5.31 -12.22
N ARG A 204 -23.81 -6.00 -11.47
CA ARG A 204 -24.10 -7.32 -10.91
C ARG A 204 -25.10 -7.25 -9.75
N GLY A 205 -25.17 -6.15 -9.04
CA GLY A 205 -26.09 -5.92 -7.93
C GLY A 205 -25.98 -6.93 -6.78
N ILE A 206 -24.79 -7.55 -6.59
CA ILE A 206 -24.56 -8.58 -5.57
C ILE A 206 -23.98 -7.91 -4.33
N THR A 207 -24.59 -8.20 -3.17
CA THR A 207 -24.07 -7.78 -1.86
C THR A 207 -23.43 -8.98 -1.17
N TYR A 208 -22.23 -8.80 -0.66
CA TYR A 208 -21.48 -9.85 0.04
C TYR A 208 -21.46 -9.58 1.55
N PRO A 209 -21.41 -10.64 2.39
CA PRO A 209 -21.22 -10.46 3.84
C PRO A 209 -19.89 -9.76 4.12
N ALA A 210 -19.89 -8.78 5.04
CA ALA A 210 -18.68 -8.06 5.43
C ALA A 210 -17.67 -8.99 6.13
N ALA A 211 -16.39 -8.80 5.85
CA ALA A 211 -15.29 -9.62 6.38
C ALA A 211 -14.26 -8.82 7.19
N THR A 212 -14.20 -7.50 7.01
CA THR A 212 -13.11 -6.66 7.55
C THR A 212 -13.06 -6.67 9.07
N GLU A 213 -14.22 -6.58 9.76
CA GLU A 213 -14.24 -6.59 11.23
C GLU A 213 -13.68 -7.91 11.80
N ARG A 214 -14.08 -9.05 11.19
CA ARG A 214 -13.55 -10.37 11.56
C ARG A 214 -12.04 -10.47 11.30
N ALA A 215 -11.57 -10.00 10.15
CA ALA A 215 -10.15 -10.00 9.82
C ALA A 215 -9.33 -9.18 10.82
N ILE A 216 -9.81 -8.01 11.22
CA ILE A 216 -9.18 -7.16 12.24
C ILE A 216 -9.15 -7.87 13.60
N ALA A 217 -10.22 -8.52 14.00
CA ALA A 217 -10.29 -9.27 15.27
C ALA A 217 -9.27 -10.42 15.28
N CYS A 218 -9.17 -11.20 14.20
CA CYS A 218 -8.20 -12.28 14.06
C CYS A 218 -6.75 -11.73 14.08
N PHE A 219 -6.49 -10.64 13.35
CA PHE A 219 -5.18 -9.99 13.36
C PHE A 219 -4.77 -9.53 14.77
N LYS A 220 -5.67 -8.84 15.49
CA LYS A 220 -5.43 -8.40 16.87
C LYS A 220 -5.17 -9.56 17.83
N ALA A 221 -5.83 -10.69 17.61
CA ALA A 221 -5.65 -11.91 18.42
C ALA A 221 -4.39 -12.71 18.03
N GLY A 222 -3.70 -12.37 16.94
CA GLY A 222 -2.58 -13.16 16.41
C GLY A 222 -3.02 -14.48 15.77
N ASP A 223 -4.30 -14.62 15.42
CA ASP A 223 -4.87 -15.78 14.73
C ASP A 223 -4.65 -15.69 13.22
N SER A 224 -3.53 -16.22 12.76
CA SER A 224 -3.17 -16.21 11.34
C SER A 224 -4.10 -17.08 10.49
N GLY A 225 -4.62 -18.19 11.04
CA GLY A 225 -5.57 -19.05 10.35
C GLY A 225 -6.92 -18.37 10.15
N GLY A 226 -7.47 -17.75 11.21
CA GLY A 226 -8.70 -16.97 11.15
C GLY A 226 -8.57 -15.75 10.24
N LEU A 227 -7.41 -15.08 10.23
CA LEU A 227 -7.12 -13.98 9.31
C LEU A 227 -7.15 -14.47 7.86
N GLY A 228 -6.50 -15.61 7.57
CA GLY A 228 -6.50 -16.21 6.24
C GLY A 228 -7.91 -16.59 5.77
N ALA A 229 -8.72 -17.17 6.66
CA ALA A 229 -10.11 -17.53 6.37
C ALA A 229 -11.06 -16.32 6.22
N ALA A 230 -10.62 -15.13 6.63
CA ALA A 230 -11.37 -13.88 6.47
C ALA A 230 -10.99 -13.10 5.21
N ILE A 231 -9.97 -13.53 4.45
CA ILE A 231 -9.56 -12.86 3.20
C ILE A 231 -10.73 -12.85 2.22
N LYS A 232 -11.06 -11.65 1.74
CA LYS A 232 -12.20 -11.44 0.85
C LYS A 232 -12.06 -10.10 0.12
N ASN A 233 -12.54 -10.05 -1.12
CA ASN A 233 -12.58 -8.81 -1.89
C ASN A 233 -13.84 -8.80 -2.77
N ASP A 234 -14.74 -7.86 -2.54
CA ASP A 234 -16.04 -7.74 -3.23
C ASP A 234 -15.90 -7.52 -4.73
N LEU A 235 -14.77 -7.01 -5.18
CA LEU A 235 -14.47 -6.77 -6.59
C LEU A 235 -13.98 -8.02 -7.34
N THR A 236 -13.72 -9.15 -6.63
CA THR A 236 -13.07 -10.32 -7.23
C THR A 236 -13.81 -10.86 -8.46
N GLU A 237 -15.13 -11.02 -8.36
CA GLU A 237 -15.90 -11.59 -9.49
C GLU A 237 -15.93 -10.64 -10.70
N ALA A 238 -16.10 -9.33 -10.45
CA ALA A 238 -16.06 -8.34 -11.52
C ALA A 238 -14.68 -8.29 -12.21
N ALA A 239 -13.61 -8.35 -11.44
CA ALA A 239 -12.25 -8.38 -11.99
C ALA A 239 -11.96 -9.66 -12.79
N CYS A 240 -12.44 -10.82 -12.33
CA CYS A 240 -12.30 -12.09 -13.06
C CYS A 240 -13.06 -12.10 -14.39
N GLU A 241 -14.18 -11.40 -14.47
CA GLU A 241 -14.96 -11.25 -15.70
C GLU A 241 -14.27 -10.30 -16.68
N LEU A 242 -13.74 -9.16 -16.20
CA LEU A 242 -13.01 -8.20 -17.02
C LEU A 242 -11.68 -8.77 -17.54
N ALA A 243 -10.98 -9.54 -16.71
CA ALA A 243 -9.67 -10.10 -17.04
C ALA A 243 -9.54 -11.54 -16.54
N PRO A 244 -9.74 -12.55 -17.41
CA PRO A 244 -9.67 -13.97 -17.02
C PRO A 244 -8.32 -14.40 -16.41
N CYS A 245 -7.25 -13.65 -16.63
CA CYS A 245 -5.96 -13.88 -16.00
C CYS A 245 -6.01 -13.72 -14.47
N VAL A 246 -6.91 -12.88 -13.95
CA VAL A 246 -7.14 -12.70 -12.51
C VAL A 246 -7.62 -13.98 -11.86
N LYS A 247 -8.65 -14.63 -12.45
CA LYS A 247 -9.17 -15.92 -11.98
C LYS A 247 -8.06 -16.95 -11.91
N ARG A 248 -7.26 -17.05 -12.98
CA ARG A 248 -6.13 -18.00 -13.04
C ARG A 248 -5.09 -17.69 -11.96
N ALA A 249 -4.74 -16.42 -11.74
CA ALA A 249 -3.77 -16.05 -10.71
C ALA A 249 -4.27 -16.42 -9.30
N ILE A 250 -5.57 -16.28 -9.03
CA ILE A 250 -6.20 -16.71 -7.77
C ILE A 250 -6.15 -18.24 -7.62
N GLU A 251 -6.49 -18.99 -8.67
CA GLU A 251 -6.42 -20.45 -8.68
C GLU A 251 -4.99 -20.97 -8.46
N GLU A 252 -4.00 -20.34 -9.08
CA GLU A 252 -2.59 -20.63 -8.87
C GLU A 252 -2.15 -20.31 -7.43
N ALA A 253 -2.61 -19.20 -6.84
CA ALA A 253 -2.36 -18.87 -5.43
C ALA A 253 -2.95 -19.91 -4.48
N ALA A 254 -4.19 -20.35 -4.74
CA ALA A 254 -4.89 -21.36 -3.95
C ALA A 254 -4.20 -22.74 -3.99
N SER A 255 -3.53 -23.09 -5.10
CA SER A 255 -2.92 -24.40 -5.32
C SER A 255 -1.82 -24.78 -4.32
N PHE A 256 -1.27 -23.80 -3.60
CA PHE A 256 -0.26 -24.01 -2.56
C PHE A 256 -0.83 -24.30 -1.17
N SER A 257 -2.16 -24.44 -1.04
CA SER A 257 -2.83 -24.66 0.25
C SER A 257 -2.40 -23.65 1.33
N PRO A 258 -2.42 -22.33 1.02
CA PRO A 258 -2.02 -21.30 1.96
C PRO A 258 -3.05 -21.14 3.09
N LEU A 259 -2.74 -20.33 4.12
CA LEU A 259 -3.70 -19.96 5.17
C LEU A 259 -4.92 -19.22 4.59
N GLY A 260 -4.70 -18.45 3.51
CA GLY A 260 -5.72 -17.76 2.76
C GLY A 260 -5.15 -17.16 1.48
N TYR A 261 -6.01 -16.83 0.54
CA TYR A 261 -5.63 -16.28 -0.75
C TYR A 261 -6.72 -15.34 -1.27
N GLY A 262 -6.36 -14.46 -2.20
CA GLY A 262 -7.31 -13.54 -2.80
C GLY A 262 -6.67 -12.60 -3.79
N MET A 263 -7.47 -11.65 -4.27
CA MET A 263 -7.06 -10.56 -5.14
C MET A 263 -6.87 -9.28 -4.32
N THR A 264 -5.93 -8.42 -4.70
CA THR A 264 -5.73 -7.12 -4.06
C THR A 264 -6.24 -5.96 -4.93
N GLY A 265 -6.86 -4.97 -4.30
CA GLY A 265 -7.45 -3.81 -5.00
C GLY A 265 -8.51 -4.23 -6.00
N SER A 266 -8.50 -3.62 -7.19
CA SER A 266 -9.31 -4.03 -8.34
C SER A 266 -8.63 -5.12 -9.21
N GLY A 267 -7.52 -5.69 -8.74
CA GLY A 267 -6.70 -6.62 -9.52
C GLY A 267 -5.60 -5.87 -10.30
N SER A 268 -4.78 -6.59 -11.07
CA SER A 268 -4.88 -8.01 -11.43
C SER A 268 -4.15 -8.96 -10.48
N ALA A 269 -3.32 -8.47 -9.55
CA ALA A 269 -2.51 -9.34 -8.70
C ALA A 269 -3.36 -10.13 -7.72
N ALA A 270 -3.04 -11.42 -7.63
CA ALA A 270 -3.48 -12.31 -6.56
C ALA A 270 -2.35 -12.53 -5.55
N PHE A 271 -2.71 -12.98 -4.36
CA PHE A 271 -1.75 -13.33 -3.32
C PHE A 271 -2.17 -14.58 -2.55
N ALA A 272 -1.16 -15.30 -2.02
CA ALA A 272 -1.31 -16.38 -1.07
C ALA A 272 -0.62 -16.00 0.25
N LEU A 273 -1.30 -16.18 1.39
CA LEU A 273 -0.81 -15.89 2.74
C LEU A 273 -0.24 -17.15 3.38
N PHE A 274 0.95 -17.05 3.93
CA PHE A 274 1.63 -18.13 4.68
C PHE A 274 1.99 -17.66 6.09
N ASP A 275 2.18 -18.60 6.99
CA ASP A 275 2.54 -18.36 8.40
C ASP A 275 4.04 -18.31 8.64
N SER A 276 4.84 -18.76 7.66
CA SER A 276 6.29 -18.78 7.78
C SER A 276 7.02 -18.46 6.47
N ARG A 277 8.25 -18.00 6.62
CA ARG A 277 9.13 -17.70 5.47
C ARG A 277 9.48 -18.98 4.70
N GLU A 278 9.65 -20.09 5.39
CA GLU A 278 9.95 -21.39 4.80
C GLU A 278 8.84 -21.84 3.85
N MET A 279 7.57 -21.69 4.25
CA MET A 279 6.42 -22.02 3.41
C MET A 279 6.31 -21.10 2.21
N LEU A 280 6.57 -19.80 2.37
CA LEU A 280 6.63 -18.85 1.25
C LEU A 280 7.72 -19.25 0.25
N ASP A 281 8.95 -19.51 0.71
CA ASP A 281 10.08 -19.88 -0.14
C ASP A 281 9.84 -21.22 -0.84
N TRP A 282 9.22 -22.19 -0.14
CA TRP A 282 8.77 -23.45 -0.72
C TRP A 282 7.76 -23.20 -1.86
N ALA A 283 6.70 -22.44 -1.61
CA ALA A 283 5.69 -22.16 -2.62
C ALA A 283 6.28 -21.43 -3.83
N LYS A 284 7.13 -20.41 -3.60
CA LYS A 284 7.83 -19.69 -4.67
C LYS A 284 8.70 -20.62 -5.52
N SER A 285 9.46 -21.56 -4.89
CA SER A 285 10.33 -22.50 -5.59
C SER A 285 9.55 -23.52 -6.43
N ARG A 286 8.31 -23.82 -6.06
CA ARG A 286 7.43 -24.80 -6.73
C ARG A 286 6.51 -24.17 -7.76
N TYR A 287 6.44 -22.86 -7.83
CA TYR A 287 5.63 -22.16 -8.82
C TYR A 287 6.07 -22.51 -10.24
N LYS A 288 5.12 -22.98 -11.06
CA LYS A 288 5.34 -23.38 -12.46
C LYS A 288 4.44 -22.60 -13.44
N GLY A 289 3.65 -21.66 -12.91
CA GLY A 289 2.81 -20.81 -13.73
C GLY A 289 3.63 -19.81 -14.56
N ARG A 290 2.95 -19.08 -15.42
CA ARG A 290 3.57 -18.13 -16.35
C ARG A 290 3.64 -16.71 -15.83
N PHE A 291 2.96 -16.38 -14.73
CA PHE A 291 2.93 -15.03 -14.21
C PHE A 291 4.20 -14.70 -13.40
N ARG A 292 4.56 -13.43 -13.35
CA ARG A 292 5.61 -12.95 -12.46
C ARG A 292 5.21 -13.22 -11.01
N THR A 293 6.13 -13.78 -10.22
CA THR A 293 5.90 -13.98 -8.78
C THR A 293 6.87 -13.16 -7.94
N ILE A 294 6.36 -12.62 -6.83
CA ILE A 294 7.15 -11.86 -5.88
C ILE A 294 6.88 -12.44 -4.49
N ALA A 295 7.95 -12.84 -3.78
CA ALA A 295 7.87 -13.13 -2.36
C ALA A 295 7.95 -11.82 -1.60
N ALA A 296 6.99 -11.56 -0.74
CA ALA A 296 6.91 -10.35 0.06
C ALA A 296 6.50 -10.67 1.49
N GLU A 297 6.85 -9.79 2.42
CA GLU A 297 6.44 -9.91 3.81
C GLU A 297 5.80 -8.59 4.29
N SER A 298 4.91 -8.70 5.29
CA SER A 298 4.33 -7.52 5.90
C SER A 298 5.41 -6.69 6.59
N GLU A 299 5.33 -5.38 6.36
CA GLU A 299 6.22 -4.42 7.02
C GLU A 299 5.47 -3.70 8.13
N TYR A 300 6.05 -3.71 9.31
CA TYR A 300 5.61 -2.84 10.39
C TYR A 300 6.27 -1.47 10.23
N PRO A 301 5.58 -0.38 10.61
CA PRO A 301 6.20 0.93 10.60
C PRO A 301 7.44 0.86 11.47
N LEU A 302 8.59 1.23 10.90
CA LEU A 302 9.84 1.32 11.64
C LEU A 302 9.62 2.23 12.86
N LYS A 303 10.21 1.86 14.01
CA LYS A 303 10.41 2.80 15.12
C LYS A 303 10.88 4.13 14.55
N LYS A 304 10.44 5.24 15.16
CA LYS A 304 10.82 6.61 14.78
C LYS A 304 12.23 6.64 14.21
N PRO A 305 12.46 7.17 13.00
CA PRO A 305 13.76 7.07 12.31
C PRO A 305 14.94 7.77 12.99
N TRP A 306 14.76 8.31 14.16
CA TRP A 306 15.73 9.11 14.94
C TRP A 306 16.72 8.30 15.78
N LEU A 307 16.61 6.98 15.89
CA LEU A 307 17.46 6.17 16.76
C LEU A 307 18.73 5.63 16.07
N PHE A 308 19.08 6.12 14.88
CA PHE A 308 20.46 6.03 14.46
C PHE A 308 21.21 7.22 15.06
N ALA A 309 21.77 7.01 16.26
CA ALA A 309 22.74 7.92 16.85
C ALA A 309 23.80 8.28 15.81
N PRO A 310 24.23 9.56 15.70
CA PRO A 310 25.34 9.89 14.83
C PRO A 310 26.52 9.03 15.26
N VAL A 311 27.12 8.33 14.30
CA VAL A 311 28.41 7.68 14.50
C VAL A 311 29.36 8.77 15.02
N GLN A 312 29.73 8.67 16.30
CA GLN A 312 30.80 9.50 16.84
C GLN A 312 32.03 9.18 16.01
N LYS A 313 32.46 10.15 15.19
CA LYS A 313 33.79 10.11 14.60
C LYS A 313 34.76 10.13 15.78
N GLY A 314 35.34 8.97 16.04
CA GLY A 314 36.45 8.86 16.98
C GLY A 314 37.56 9.83 16.60
N GLN A 315 38.12 10.42 17.62
CA GLN A 315 39.31 11.27 17.60
C GLN A 315 40.51 10.55 16.97
#